data_4e5ea17130ef5603313b6696e6f344c6
#
_entry.id   4e5ea17130ef5603313b6696e6f344c6
#
_cell.length_a   1.000
_cell.length_b   1.000
_cell.length_c   1.000
_cell.angle_alpha   90.00
_cell.angle_beta   90.00
_cell.angle_gamma   90.00
#
_symmetry.space_group_name_H-M   'P 1'
#
loop_
_entity.id
_entity.type
_entity.pdbx_description
1 polymer ?
#
loop_
_entity_poly.entity_id
_entity_poly.type
_entity_poly.pdbx_seq_one_letter_code
_entity_poly.pdbx_strand_id
1 'polypeptide(L)'
;MINFEQHKNIVEEFVEQHYPLAHSLMIDSYIDPEAYYSNYQMLLEAMNKLPVHPEFFLEWLLEDDPTLYINLMELIVITRTIHNVFEQVSS
;
A
#
# COMPACT_ATOMS: atom_id res chain seq x y z
N MET A 1 -18.14 -13.79 7.24
CA MET A 1 -18.37 -12.72 6.25
C MET A 1 -17.67 -11.43 6.69
N ILE A 2 -16.93 -10.80 5.78
CA ILE A 2 -16.20 -9.58 6.09
C ILE A 2 -17.18 -8.40 6.13
N ASN A 3 -17.16 -7.65 7.23
CA ASN A 3 -17.93 -6.41 7.31
C ASN A 3 -17.05 -5.25 6.86
N PHE A 4 -17.10 -4.92 5.58
CA PHE A 4 -16.27 -3.88 5.00
C PHE A 4 -16.50 -2.51 5.65
N GLU A 5 -17.74 -2.20 6.00
CA GLU A 5 -18.08 -0.92 6.60
C GLU A 5 -17.41 -0.72 7.95
N GLN A 6 -17.32 -1.78 8.76
CA GLN A 6 -16.62 -1.71 10.04
C GLN A 6 -15.11 -1.47 9.88
N HIS A 7 -14.53 -2.01 8.81
CA HIS A 7 -13.09 -1.91 8.59
C HIS A 7 -12.70 -0.72 7.71
N LYS A 8 -13.66 0.01 7.18
CA LYS A 8 -13.39 1.14 6.29
C LYS A 8 -12.50 2.19 6.94
N ASN A 9 -12.78 2.56 8.20
CA ASN A 9 -12.00 3.56 8.90
C ASN A 9 -10.54 3.13 9.07
N ILE A 10 -10.30 1.84 9.31
CA ILE A 10 -8.95 1.31 9.44
C ILE A 10 -8.20 1.41 8.12
N VAL A 11 -8.85 1.06 7.02
CA VAL A 11 -8.25 1.14 5.68
C VAL A 11 -8.00 2.60 5.31
N GLU A 12 -8.93 3.48 5.59
CA GLU A 12 -8.80 4.90 5.30
C GLU A 12 -7.61 5.50 6.05
N GLU A 13 -7.48 5.20 7.33
CA GLU A 13 -6.35 5.65 8.14
C GLU A 13 -5.03 5.08 7.62
N PHE A 14 -5.01 3.81 7.24
CA PHE A 14 -3.84 3.19 6.66
C PHE A 14 -3.39 3.92 5.40
N VAL A 15 -4.33 4.22 4.51
CA VAL A 15 -4.03 4.93 3.25
C VAL A 15 -3.49 6.33 3.54
N GLU A 16 -4.12 7.07 4.45
CA GLU A 16 -3.65 8.42 4.80
C GLU A 16 -2.23 8.42 5.34
N GLN A 17 -1.89 7.44 6.16
CA GLN A 17 -0.56 7.37 6.77
C GLN A 17 0.52 6.88 5.81
N HIS A 18 0.18 5.98 4.90
CA HIS A 18 1.18 5.30 4.08
C HIS A 18 1.22 5.72 2.62
N TYR A 19 0.21 6.45 2.15
CA TYR A 19 0.19 6.91 0.76
C TYR A 19 1.39 7.82 0.43
N PRO A 20 1.73 8.81 1.28
CA PRO A 20 2.92 9.63 1.03
C PRO A 20 4.21 8.80 1.05
N LEU A 21 4.29 7.80 1.92
CA LEU A 21 5.46 6.91 1.98
C LEU A 21 5.61 6.10 0.69
N ALA A 22 4.51 5.61 0.14
CA ALA A 22 4.55 4.87 -1.11
C ALA A 22 5.05 5.72 -2.27
N HIS A 23 4.65 6.98 -2.33
CA HIS A 23 5.15 7.91 -3.34
C HIS A 23 6.63 8.20 -3.16
N SER A 24 7.09 8.37 -1.92
CA SER A 24 8.50 8.59 -1.62
C SER A 24 9.38 7.43 -2.07
N LEU A 25 8.85 6.21 -2.00
CA LEU A 25 9.61 5.02 -2.37
C LEU A 25 10.10 5.08 -3.83
N MET A 26 9.31 5.65 -4.73
CA MET A 26 9.70 5.76 -6.12
C MET A 26 10.89 6.69 -6.30
N ILE A 27 10.97 7.74 -5.47
CA ILE A 27 12.05 8.71 -5.52
C ILE A 27 13.29 8.16 -4.79
N ASP A 28 13.08 7.57 -3.62
CA ASP A 28 14.16 7.06 -2.78
C ASP A 28 14.95 5.95 -3.45
N SER A 29 14.32 5.19 -4.33
CA SER A 29 14.99 4.10 -5.05
C SER A 29 16.17 4.58 -5.90
N TYR A 30 16.15 5.85 -6.30
CA TYR A 30 17.23 6.44 -7.10
C TYR A 30 18.28 7.13 -6.25
N ILE A 31 17.93 7.53 -5.04
CA ILE A 31 18.80 8.34 -4.17
C ILE A 31 19.49 7.50 -3.09
N ASP A 32 18.73 6.65 -2.41
CA ASP A 32 19.25 5.88 -1.27
C ASP A 32 18.60 4.50 -1.22
N PRO A 33 19.27 3.47 -1.77
CA PRO A 33 18.72 2.11 -1.78
C PRO A 33 18.44 1.52 -0.40
N GLU A 34 19.23 1.89 0.62
CA GLU A 34 19.02 1.38 1.98
C GLU A 34 17.76 1.95 2.62
N ALA A 35 17.55 3.26 2.47
CA ALA A 35 16.34 3.91 2.96
C ALA A 35 15.12 3.38 2.23
N TYR A 36 15.24 3.17 0.93
CA TYR A 36 14.18 2.58 0.11
C TYR A 36 13.77 1.21 0.64
N TYR A 37 14.73 0.33 0.89
CA TYR A 37 14.45 -1.02 1.38
C TYR A 37 13.77 -0.97 2.75
N SER A 38 14.27 -0.12 3.65
CA SER A 38 13.71 0.03 4.99
C SER A 38 12.26 0.51 4.94
N ASN A 39 11.98 1.53 4.13
CA ASN A 39 10.63 2.07 3.96
C ASN A 39 9.68 1.06 3.34
N TYR A 40 10.18 0.29 2.37
CA TYR A 40 9.40 -0.78 1.75
C TYR A 40 9.00 -1.84 2.78
N GLN A 41 9.93 -2.26 3.63
CA GLN A 41 9.64 -3.22 4.68
C GLN A 41 8.61 -2.71 5.67
N MET A 42 8.71 -1.44 6.06
CA MET A 42 7.72 -0.81 6.94
C MET A 42 6.32 -0.83 6.33
N LEU A 43 6.23 -0.56 5.03
CA LEU A 43 4.95 -0.56 4.32
C LEU A 43 4.35 -1.96 4.27
N LEU A 44 5.17 -2.98 3.98
CA LEU A 44 4.72 -4.37 3.98
C LEU A 44 4.23 -4.81 5.35
N GLU A 45 4.96 -4.48 6.40
CA GLU A 45 4.57 -4.81 7.76
C GLU A 45 3.24 -4.16 8.13
N ALA A 46 3.05 -2.90 7.75
CA ALA A 46 1.80 -2.20 8.02
C ALA A 46 0.62 -2.86 7.30
N MET A 47 0.81 -3.27 6.05
CA MET A 47 -0.22 -3.99 5.30
C MET A 47 -0.58 -5.32 5.96
N ASN A 48 0.43 -6.05 6.45
CA ASN A 48 0.22 -7.34 7.08
C ASN A 48 -0.44 -7.26 8.45
N LYS A 49 -0.36 -6.10 9.10
CA LYS A 49 -1.01 -5.88 10.39
C LYS A 49 -2.50 -5.58 10.29
N LEU A 50 -2.99 -5.28 9.10
CA LEU A 50 -4.41 -5.05 8.91
C LEU A 50 -5.20 -6.34 9.15
N PRO A 51 -6.39 -6.26 9.76
CA PRO A 51 -7.21 -7.46 10.02
C PRO A 51 -7.63 -8.19 8.75
N VAL A 52 -7.73 -7.45 7.63
CA VAL A 52 -8.03 -8.00 6.31
C VAL A 52 -7.10 -7.33 5.33
N HIS A 53 -6.53 -8.11 4.40
CA HIS A 53 -5.64 -7.56 3.38
C HIS A 53 -6.38 -6.49 2.56
N PRO A 54 -5.76 -5.30 2.35
CA PRO A 54 -6.45 -4.18 1.69
C PRO A 54 -7.02 -4.52 0.32
N GLU A 55 -6.40 -5.46 -0.39
CA GLU A 55 -6.85 -5.88 -1.71
C GLU A 55 -8.30 -6.34 -1.73
N PHE A 56 -8.77 -6.95 -0.64
CA PHE A 56 -10.14 -7.43 -0.55
C PHE A 56 -11.16 -6.30 -0.47
N PHE A 57 -10.74 -5.09 -0.15
CA PHE A 57 -11.62 -3.94 -0.07
C PHE A 57 -11.84 -3.26 -1.41
N LEU A 58 -11.00 -3.53 -2.41
CA LEU A 58 -11.02 -2.79 -3.67
C LEU A 58 -12.38 -2.85 -4.38
N GLU A 59 -12.94 -4.04 -4.51
CA GLU A 59 -14.21 -4.22 -5.20
C GLU A 59 -15.34 -3.46 -4.51
N TRP A 60 -15.39 -3.54 -3.19
CA TRP A 60 -16.41 -2.85 -2.40
C TRP A 60 -16.22 -1.32 -2.46
N LEU A 61 -14.97 -0.85 -2.36
CA LEU A 61 -14.67 0.57 -2.38
C LEU A 61 -14.97 1.23 -3.72
N LEU A 62 -14.88 0.48 -4.80
CA LEU A 62 -15.19 1.01 -6.12
C LEU A 62 -16.59 1.63 -6.17
N GLU A 63 -17.53 1.04 -5.46
CA GLU A 63 -18.90 1.55 -5.38
C GLU A 63 -19.13 2.49 -4.21
N ASP A 64 -18.52 2.20 -3.05
CA ASP A 64 -18.77 2.96 -1.83
C ASP A 64 -17.99 4.25 -1.74
N ASP A 65 -16.70 4.23 -2.10
CA ASP A 65 -15.82 5.40 -2.01
C ASP A 65 -14.77 5.35 -3.11
N PRO A 66 -15.09 5.87 -4.30
CA PRO A 66 -14.16 5.80 -5.44
C PRO A 66 -12.83 6.51 -5.21
N THR A 67 -12.82 7.58 -4.42
CA THR A 67 -11.58 8.29 -4.12
C THR A 67 -10.64 7.42 -3.28
N LEU A 68 -11.17 6.79 -2.26
CA LEU A 68 -10.37 5.87 -1.43
C LEU A 68 -9.94 4.65 -2.24
N TYR A 69 -10.80 4.17 -3.14
CA TYR A 69 -10.46 3.08 -4.04
C TYR A 69 -9.22 3.41 -4.87
N ILE A 70 -9.20 4.60 -5.49
CA ILE A 70 -8.08 5.01 -6.33
C ILE A 70 -6.78 5.08 -5.52
N ASN A 71 -6.84 5.70 -4.35
CA ASN A 71 -5.65 5.87 -3.51
C ASN A 71 -5.13 4.53 -3.00
N LEU A 72 -6.02 3.65 -2.58
CA LEU A 72 -5.62 2.31 -2.12
C LEU A 72 -5.05 1.48 -3.26
N MET A 73 -5.68 1.53 -4.43
CA MET A 73 -5.20 0.82 -5.60
C MET A 73 -3.81 1.29 -6.02
N GLU A 74 -3.58 2.61 -6.05
CA GLU A 74 -2.26 3.16 -6.36
C GLU A 74 -1.21 2.68 -5.38
N LEU A 75 -1.54 2.69 -4.09
CA LEU A 75 -0.62 2.24 -3.05
C LEU A 75 -0.23 0.77 -3.24
N ILE A 76 -1.20 -0.08 -3.52
CA ILE A 76 -0.96 -1.51 -3.75
C ILE A 76 -0.12 -1.72 -5.01
N VAL A 77 -0.45 -1.03 -6.10
CA VAL A 77 0.26 -1.17 -7.38
C VAL A 77 1.70 -0.69 -7.24
N ILE A 78 1.92 0.45 -6.60
CA ILE A 78 3.27 0.98 -6.37
C ILE A 78 4.09 -0.04 -5.58
N THR A 79 3.54 -0.57 -4.49
CA THR A 79 4.23 -1.53 -3.65
C THR A 79 4.63 -2.79 -4.43
N ARG A 80 3.71 -3.33 -5.22
CA ARG A 80 3.99 -4.52 -6.02
C ARG A 80 5.02 -4.26 -7.10
N THR A 81 4.93 -3.12 -7.78
CA THR A 81 5.86 -2.76 -8.86
C THR A 81 7.28 -2.63 -8.30
N ILE A 82 7.41 -1.95 -7.17
CA ILE A 82 8.69 -1.75 -6.52
C ILE A 82 9.27 -3.09 -6.07
N HIS A 83 8.44 -3.96 -5.50
CA HIS A 83 8.86 -5.28 -5.07
C HIS A 83 9.42 -6.09 -6.24
N ASN A 84 8.72 -6.09 -7.36
CA ASN A 84 9.14 -6.84 -8.55
C ASN A 84 10.46 -6.33 -9.10
N VAL A 85 10.61 -5.00 -9.19
CA VAL A 85 11.86 -4.40 -9.66
C VAL A 85 13.02 -4.74 -8.73
N PHE A 86 12.78 -4.66 -7.41
CA PHE A 86 13.81 -4.95 -6.43
C PHE A 86 14.27 -6.41 -6.50
N GLU A 87 13.34 -7.35 -6.65
CA GLU A 87 13.69 -8.76 -6.78
C GLU A 87 14.50 -9.05 -8.05
N GLN A 88 14.17 -8.38 -9.15
CA GLN A 88 14.92 -8.56 -10.39
C GLN A 88 16.36 -8.03 -10.28
N VAL A 89 16.55 -6.93 -9.56
CA VAL A 89 17.86 -6.32 -9.40
C VAL A 89 18.73 -7.09 -8.42
N SER A 90 18.14 -7.69 -7.41
CA SER A 90 18.89 -8.40 -6.36
C SER A 90 19.15 -9.88 -6.66
N SER A 91 18.63 -10.39 -7.75
CA SER A 91 18.82 -11.80 -8.14
C SER A 91 20.04 -11.99 -9.06
#